data_428728c5d943468e68c56f2dbe623494
#
_entry.id   428728c5d943468e68c56f2dbe623494
#
_cell.length_a   1.000
_cell.length_b   1.000
_cell.length_c   1.000
_cell.angle_alpha   90.00
_cell.angle_beta   90.00
_cell.angle_gamma   90.00
#
_symmetry.space_group_name_H-M   'P 1'
#
loop_
_entity.id
_entity.type
_entity.pdbx_description
1 polymer ?
#
loop_
_entity_poly.entity_id
_entity_poly.type
_entity_poly.pdbx_seq_one_letter_code
_entity_poly.pdbx_strand_id
1 'polypeptide(L)'
;MELVLGTNFDDALPDRVSELPVRAFFGGFPVSLTGAGRPPYILPDIDRDGFERHVEAIHAGGREFYATLNSSDLGLHEYRSGYLYAFIREVAELLDLGVDGFVVAIPALLEEIHRAYPDVPLTVSSFARIRSVSQAEYFVRLGADTVVLEEANRDFALIQASSGPGSAWRS
;
A
#
# COMPACT_ATOMS: atom_id res chain seq x y z
N MET A 1 -12.57 15.69 -0.21
CA MET A 1 -11.85 14.68 -1.03
C MET A 1 -10.40 14.79 -0.62
N GLU A 2 -9.79 13.70 -0.21
CA GLU A 2 -8.37 13.59 0.12
C GLU A 2 -7.62 12.93 -1.02
N LEU A 3 -6.35 13.30 -1.20
CA LEU A 3 -5.50 12.74 -2.23
C LEU A 3 -4.46 11.79 -1.60
N VAL A 4 -4.15 10.72 -2.31
CA VAL A 4 -3.00 9.85 -2.01
C VAL A 4 -2.08 9.87 -3.22
N LEU A 5 -0.83 10.27 -3.02
CA LEU A 5 0.13 10.58 -4.09
C LEU A 5 1.25 9.56 -4.15
N GLY A 6 1.58 9.10 -5.37
CA GLY A 6 2.81 8.35 -5.59
C GLY A 6 4.04 9.24 -5.45
N THR A 7 5.02 8.81 -4.67
CA THR A 7 6.29 9.51 -4.56
C THR A 7 7.30 9.06 -5.63
N ASN A 8 8.20 9.97 -5.98
CA ASN A 8 9.43 9.71 -6.72
C ASN A 8 10.68 9.78 -5.83
N PHE A 9 10.49 9.86 -4.50
CA PHE A 9 11.54 10.04 -3.50
C PHE A 9 12.34 11.36 -3.63
N ASP A 10 11.72 12.40 -4.20
CA ASP A 10 12.21 13.77 -4.11
C ASP A 10 11.77 14.36 -2.75
N ASP A 11 12.71 14.62 -1.86
CA ASP A 11 12.44 15.12 -0.49
C ASP A 11 11.75 16.49 -0.50
N ALA A 12 11.80 17.24 -1.62
CA ALA A 12 11.06 18.48 -1.80
C ALA A 12 9.60 18.28 -2.25
N LEU A 13 9.18 17.05 -2.60
CA LEU A 13 7.83 16.80 -3.07
C LEU A 13 6.75 17.10 -2.02
N PRO A 14 6.90 16.73 -0.74
CA PRO A 14 5.91 17.05 0.29
C PRO A 14 5.65 18.56 0.41
N ASP A 15 6.69 19.37 0.36
CA ASP A 15 6.59 20.83 0.44
C ASP A 15 5.91 21.43 -0.81
N ARG A 16 6.25 20.94 -2.00
CA ARG A 16 5.66 21.42 -3.27
C ARG A 16 4.16 21.19 -3.37
N VAL A 17 3.62 20.23 -2.64
CA VAL A 17 2.19 19.91 -2.62
C VAL A 17 1.52 20.27 -1.29
N SER A 18 2.15 21.15 -0.49
CA SER A 18 1.66 21.54 0.85
C SER A 18 0.26 22.16 0.82
N GLU A 19 -0.07 22.90 -0.24
CA GLU A 19 -1.39 23.53 -0.42
C GLU A 19 -2.48 22.56 -0.93
N LEU A 20 -2.11 21.34 -1.28
CA LEU A 20 -3.06 20.33 -1.76
C LEU A 20 -3.55 19.44 -0.60
N PRO A 21 -4.79 18.94 -0.65
CA PRO A 21 -5.34 18.06 0.38
C PRO A 21 -4.76 16.63 0.27
N VAL A 22 -3.43 16.51 0.28
CA VAL A 22 -2.72 15.24 0.26
C VAL A 22 -2.66 14.69 1.68
N ARG A 23 -3.32 13.55 1.91
CA ARG A 23 -3.30 12.85 3.18
C ARG A 23 -2.08 11.94 3.31
N ALA A 24 -1.75 11.25 2.25
CA ALA A 24 -0.70 10.25 2.30
C ALA A 24 0.10 10.18 0.99
N PHE A 25 1.31 9.67 1.11
CA PHE A 25 2.15 9.28 -0.02
C PHE A 25 2.28 7.77 -0.08
N PHE A 26 2.58 7.23 -1.27
CA PHE A 26 2.92 5.83 -1.41
C PHE A 26 4.10 5.63 -2.35
N GLY A 27 4.91 4.62 -2.05
CA GLY A 27 6.06 4.26 -2.87
C GLY A 27 6.62 2.90 -2.52
N GLY A 28 7.41 2.31 -3.41
CA GLY A 28 8.04 1.02 -3.17
C GLY A 28 9.50 1.17 -2.80
N PHE A 29 9.95 0.43 -1.80
CA PHE A 29 11.37 0.30 -1.53
C PHE A 29 12.04 -0.49 -2.66
N PRO A 30 13.20 -0.05 -3.19
CA PRO A 30 13.82 -0.66 -4.36
C PRO A 30 14.20 -2.14 -4.18
N VAL A 31 14.54 -2.53 -2.96
CA VAL A 31 14.89 -3.92 -2.60
C VAL A 31 13.76 -4.50 -1.77
N SER A 32 12.88 -5.26 -2.38
CA SER A 32 11.74 -5.89 -1.74
C SER A 32 11.55 -7.32 -2.25
N LEU A 33 11.14 -8.23 -1.36
CA LEU A 33 10.78 -9.61 -1.68
C LEU A 33 9.56 -9.68 -2.61
N THR A 34 8.66 -8.71 -2.49
CA THR A 34 7.41 -8.65 -3.26
C THR A 34 7.51 -7.77 -4.50
N GLY A 35 8.53 -6.90 -4.57
CA GLY A 35 8.61 -5.85 -5.57
C GLY A 35 7.53 -4.76 -5.42
N ALA A 36 7.76 -3.62 -6.04
CA ALA A 36 6.90 -2.43 -5.96
C ALA A 36 5.86 -2.35 -7.11
N GLY A 37 5.64 -3.44 -7.85
CA GLY A 37 4.76 -3.45 -9.02
C GLY A 37 5.28 -2.63 -10.20
N ARG A 38 6.54 -2.19 -10.16
CA ARG A 38 7.25 -1.48 -11.23
C ARG A 38 8.57 -2.17 -11.54
N PRO A 39 9.04 -2.13 -12.80
CA PRO A 39 10.35 -2.65 -13.13
C PRO A 39 11.45 -1.94 -12.32
N PRO A 40 12.46 -2.68 -11.82
CA PRO A 40 13.52 -2.11 -10.96
C PRO A 40 14.26 -0.92 -11.57
N TYR A 41 14.42 -0.88 -12.92
CA TYR A 41 15.10 0.21 -13.61
C TYR A 41 14.31 1.54 -13.66
N ILE A 42 13.03 1.53 -13.25
CA ILE A 42 12.19 2.73 -13.14
C ILE A 42 12.15 3.25 -11.70
N LEU A 43 12.50 2.38 -10.75
CA LEU A 43 12.56 2.78 -9.35
C LEU A 43 13.75 3.71 -9.13
N PRO A 44 13.61 4.72 -8.27
CA PRO A 44 14.74 5.57 -7.92
C PRO A 44 15.81 4.74 -7.22
N ASP A 45 17.06 5.09 -7.46
CA ASP A 45 18.20 4.53 -6.73
C ASP A 45 18.26 5.22 -5.35
N ILE A 46 17.59 4.61 -4.38
CA ILE A 46 17.51 5.12 -3.01
C ILE A 46 17.96 4.01 -2.05
N ASP A 47 18.87 4.35 -1.16
CA ASP A 47 19.30 3.49 -0.07
C ASP A 47 18.36 3.59 1.14
N ARG A 48 18.67 2.83 2.18
CA ARG A 48 17.89 2.80 3.41
C ARG A 48 17.78 4.19 4.06
N ASP A 49 18.91 4.87 4.18
CA ASP A 49 18.97 6.19 4.83
C ASP A 49 18.20 7.25 4.02
N GLY A 50 18.25 7.16 2.69
CA GLY A 50 17.48 8.02 1.80
C GLY A 50 15.99 7.75 1.92
N PHE A 51 15.58 6.49 2.03
CA PHE A 51 14.19 6.12 2.24
C PHE A 51 13.66 6.66 3.58
N GLU A 52 14.39 6.45 4.67
CA GLU A 52 14.05 6.94 6.01
C GLU A 52 13.91 8.47 6.04
N ARG A 53 14.89 9.22 5.49
CA ARG A 53 14.81 10.69 5.38
C ARG A 53 13.58 11.15 4.59
N HIS A 54 13.22 10.43 3.53
CA HIS A 54 12.04 10.78 2.73
C HIS A 54 10.74 10.57 3.51
N VAL A 55 10.64 9.47 4.26
CA VAL A 55 9.50 9.22 5.15
C VAL A 55 9.41 10.30 6.23
N GLU A 56 10.54 10.66 6.86
CA GLU A 56 10.60 11.75 7.84
C GLU A 56 10.14 13.10 7.25
N ALA A 57 10.53 13.42 6.02
CA ALA A 57 10.09 14.65 5.34
C ALA A 57 8.57 14.66 5.10
N ILE A 58 7.98 13.50 4.79
CA ILE A 58 6.52 13.34 4.66
C ILE A 58 5.84 13.54 6.01
N HIS A 59 6.35 12.94 7.08
CA HIS A 59 5.83 13.08 8.44
C HIS A 59 5.96 14.52 8.97
N ALA A 60 7.04 15.22 8.64
CA ALA A 60 7.19 16.62 9.00
C ALA A 60 6.07 17.52 8.43
N GLY A 61 5.47 17.12 7.30
CA GLY A 61 4.28 17.75 6.73
C GLY A 61 2.95 17.25 7.32
N GLY A 62 2.97 16.41 8.36
CA GLY A 62 1.77 15.83 8.98
C GLY A 62 1.02 14.82 8.09
N ARG A 63 1.73 14.13 7.21
CA ARG A 63 1.19 13.18 6.23
C ARG A 63 1.72 11.77 6.47
N GLU A 64 0.99 10.77 5.99
CA GLU A 64 1.34 9.36 6.13
C GLU A 64 2.13 8.85 4.91
N PHE A 65 2.92 7.81 5.12
CA PHE A 65 3.61 7.09 4.05
C PHE A 65 3.22 5.60 4.02
N TYR A 66 2.78 5.13 2.87
CA TYR A 66 2.41 3.73 2.63
C TYR A 66 3.42 3.05 1.72
N ALA A 67 4.03 1.97 2.19
CA ALA A 67 4.93 1.17 1.36
C ALA A 67 4.14 0.24 0.42
N THR A 68 4.54 0.21 -0.85
CA THR A 68 3.92 -0.68 -1.83
C THR A 68 4.63 -2.03 -1.87
N LEU A 69 3.94 -3.08 -1.44
CA LEU A 69 4.29 -4.50 -1.55
C LEU A 69 3.39 -5.10 -2.64
N ASN A 70 3.59 -4.67 -3.88
CA ASN A 70 2.53 -4.51 -4.86
C ASN A 70 2.65 -5.43 -6.09
N SER A 71 3.44 -6.50 -6.01
CA SER A 71 3.42 -7.52 -7.05
C SER A 71 2.04 -8.18 -7.12
N SER A 72 1.55 -8.41 -8.33
CA SER A 72 0.32 -9.16 -8.56
C SER A 72 0.55 -10.66 -8.70
N ASP A 73 1.82 -11.08 -8.88
CA ASP A 73 2.23 -12.48 -9.04
C ASP A 73 3.65 -12.64 -8.51
N LEU A 74 3.84 -13.62 -7.65
CA LEU A 74 5.13 -14.02 -7.09
C LEU A 74 5.60 -15.37 -7.60
N GLY A 75 4.97 -15.92 -8.64
CA GLY A 75 5.29 -17.24 -9.16
C GLY A 75 5.14 -18.34 -8.10
N LEU A 76 4.14 -18.21 -7.23
CA LEU A 76 3.86 -19.11 -6.10
C LEU A 76 4.95 -19.14 -5.02
N HIS A 77 5.83 -18.13 -4.98
CA HIS A 77 6.87 -18.03 -3.95
C HIS A 77 6.28 -17.87 -2.55
N GLU A 78 5.09 -17.24 -2.43
CA GLU A 78 4.35 -17.06 -1.18
C GLU A 78 3.99 -18.39 -0.50
N TYR A 79 3.96 -19.48 -1.24
CA TYR A 79 3.70 -20.83 -0.71
C TYR A 79 4.99 -21.63 -0.38
N ARG A 80 6.16 -21.05 -0.61
CA ARG A 80 7.44 -21.70 -0.27
C ARG A 80 7.72 -21.62 1.22
N SER A 81 8.28 -22.68 1.78
CA SER A 81 8.71 -22.70 3.17
C SER A 81 9.67 -21.54 3.48
N GLY A 82 9.35 -20.81 4.55
CA GLY A 82 10.16 -19.67 5.02
C GLY A 82 9.92 -18.34 4.31
N TYR A 83 9.18 -18.31 3.18
CA TYR A 83 8.92 -17.05 2.46
C TYR A 83 8.11 -16.06 3.31
N LEU A 84 7.00 -16.51 3.89
CA LEU A 84 6.15 -15.64 4.73
C LEU A 84 6.89 -15.14 5.97
N TYR A 85 7.78 -15.96 6.54
CA TYR A 85 8.63 -15.51 7.64
C TYR A 85 9.59 -14.38 7.20
N ALA A 86 10.26 -14.55 6.06
CA ALA A 86 11.14 -13.52 5.51
C ALA A 86 10.35 -12.25 5.13
N PHE A 87 9.15 -12.41 4.59
CA PHE A 87 8.24 -11.33 4.23
C PHE A 87 7.81 -10.50 5.47
N ILE A 88 7.42 -11.15 6.56
CA ILE A 88 7.04 -10.44 7.80
C ILE A 88 8.24 -9.73 8.44
N ARG A 89 9.45 -10.26 8.28
CA ARG A 89 10.67 -9.53 8.68
C ARG A 89 10.89 -8.26 7.85
N GLU A 90 10.67 -8.33 6.53
CA GLU A 90 10.71 -7.13 5.66
C GLU A 90 9.66 -6.10 6.10
N VAL A 91 8.44 -6.53 6.41
CA VAL A 91 7.38 -5.67 6.95
C VAL A 91 7.83 -5.00 8.25
N ALA A 92 8.44 -5.75 9.18
CA ALA A 92 8.97 -5.18 10.42
C ALA A 92 10.05 -4.12 10.16
N GLU A 93 10.98 -4.41 9.23
CA GLU A 93 12.04 -3.47 8.85
C GLU A 93 11.48 -2.17 8.24
N LEU A 94 10.40 -2.25 7.44
CA LEU A 94 9.74 -1.08 6.88
C LEU A 94 8.99 -0.26 7.94
N LEU A 95 8.35 -0.92 8.90
CA LEU A 95 7.74 -0.25 10.06
C LEU A 95 8.77 0.48 10.91
N ASP A 96 9.95 -0.13 11.13
CA ASP A 96 11.08 0.51 11.84
C ASP A 96 11.63 1.73 11.09
N LEU A 97 11.43 1.82 9.76
CA LEU A 97 11.75 2.98 8.93
C LEU A 97 10.65 4.05 8.90
N GLY A 98 9.59 3.88 9.71
CA GLY A 98 8.51 4.84 9.84
C GLY A 98 7.37 4.68 8.84
N VAL A 99 7.27 3.54 8.13
CA VAL A 99 6.12 3.29 7.25
C VAL A 99 4.84 3.18 8.09
N ASP A 100 3.79 3.92 7.72
CA ASP A 100 2.52 3.95 8.46
C ASP A 100 1.56 2.83 8.04
N GLY A 101 1.69 2.31 6.82
CA GLY A 101 0.82 1.26 6.31
C GLY A 101 1.31 0.67 4.99
N PHE A 102 0.57 -0.28 4.46
CA PHE A 102 0.99 -1.01 3.26
C PHE A 102 -0.08 -1.03 2.17
N VAL A 103 0.38 -1.02 0.91
CA VAL A 103 -0.44 -1.26 -0.27
C VAL A 103 -0.09 -2.64 -0.83
N VAL A 104 -1.04 -3.58 -0.80
CA VAL A 104 -0.81 -5.01 -1.08
C VAL A 104 -1.78 -5.53 -2.13
N ALA A 105 -1.31 -6.35 -3.07
CA ALA A 105 -2.18 -6.94 -4.10
C ALA A 105 -2.53 -8.41 -3.82
N ILE A 106 -1.66 -9.16 -3.15
CA ILE A 106 -1.80 -10.61 -2.93
C ILE A 106 -2.53 -10.88 -1.61
N PRO A 107 -3.69 -11.59 -1.65
CA PRO A 107 -4.49 -11.84 -0.45
C PRO A 107 -3.72 -12.49 0.71
N ALA A 108 -2.90 -13.51 0.41
CA ALA A 108 -2.13 -14.23 1.43
C ALA A 108 -1.13 -13.32 2.16
N LEU A 109 -0.52 -12.35 1.45
CA LEU A 109 0.42 -11.41 2.07
C LEU A 109 -0.32 -10.39 2.94
N LEU A 110 -1.49 -9.92 2.48
CA LEU A 110 -2.32 -9.00 3.24
C LEU A 110 -2.78 -9.65 4.56
N GLU A 111 -3.29 -10.87 4.50
CA GLU A 111 -3.71 -11.64 5.69
C GLU A 111 -2.54 -11.86 6.67
N GLU A 112 -1.33 -12.15 6.17
CA GLU A 112 -0.15 -12.32 7.01
C GLU A 112 0.26 -11.03 7.72
N ILE A 113 0.20 -9.87 7.04
CA ILE A 113 0.48 -8.59 7.68
C ILE A 113 -0.57 -8.31 8.76
N HIS A 114 -1.87 -8.45 8.44
CA HIS A 114 -2.94 -8.21 9.41
C HIS A 114 -2.81 -9.12 10.64
N ARG A 115 -2.43 -10.37 10.45
CA ARG A 115 -2.22 -11.31 11.56
C ARG A 115 -1.06 -10.92 12.45
N ALA A 116 0.04 -10.42 11.87
CA ALA A 116 1.24 -10.04 12.62
C ALA A 116 1.11 -8.63 13.24
N TYR A 117 0.43 -7.72 12.55
CA TYR A 117 0.29 -6.30 12.88
C TYR A 117 -1.15 -5.83 12.65
N PRO A 118 -2.12 -6.20 13.52
CA PRO A 118 -3.55 -5.97 13.29
C PRO A 118 -3.95 -4.50 13.24
N ASP A 119 -3.14 -3.61 13.81
CA ASP A 119 -3.41 -2.17 13.89
C ASP A 119 -2.77 -1.38 12.74
N VAL A 120 -1.96 -2.03 11.88
CA VAL A 120 -1.31 -1.37 10.74
C VAL A 120 -2.29 -1.25 9.58
N PRO A 121 -2.52 -0.02 9.04
CA PRO A 121 -3.44 0.20 7.94
C PRO A 121 -3.04 -0.56 6.67
N LEU A 122 -4.01 -1.28 6.08
CA LEU A 122 -3.82 -2.07 4.87
C LEU A 122 -4.71 -1.60 3.73
N THR A 123 -4.10 -1.24 2.63
CA THR A 123 -4.77 -0.86 1.38
C THR A 123 -4.62 -1.97 0.34
N VAL A 124 -5.74 -2.41 -0.23
CA VAL A 124 -5.72 -3.31 -1.38
C VAL A 124 -5.36 -2.53 -2.63
N SER A 125 -4.31 -2.96 -3.30
CA SER A 125 -3.85 -2.34 -4.55
C SER A 125 -4.83 -2.50 -5.71
N SER A 126 -4.83 -1.56 -6.65
CA SER A 126 -5.51 -1.71 -7.96
C SER A 126 -5.03 -2.95 -8.74
N PHE A 127 -3.81 -3.44 -8.47
CA PHE A 127 -3.28 -4.68 -9.08
C PHE A 127 -4.01 -5.95 -8.62
N ALA A 128 -4.77 -5.90 -7.52
CA ALA A 128 -5.70 -6.97 -7.13
C ALA A 128 -6.94 -7.04 -8.04
N ARG A 129 -7.15 -6.03 -8.91
CA ARG A 129 -8.22 -5.98 -9.92
C ARG A 129 -9.61 -6.19 -9.36
N ILE A 130 -9.93 -5.44 -8.32
CA ILE A 130 -11.26 -5.49 -7.69
C ILE A 130 -12.30 -4.88 -8.62
N ARG A 131 -13.28 -5.70 -9.02
CA ARG A 131 -14.37 -5.35 -9.96
C ARG A 131 -15.76 -5.60 -9.41
N SER A 132 -15.86 -6.12 -8.19
CA SER A 132 -17.16 -6.41 -7.56
C SER A 132 -17.12 -6.19 -6.06
N VAL A 133 -18.29 -5.95 -5.48
CA VAL A 133 -18.46 -5.80 -4.03
C VAL A 133 -17.99 -7.06 -3.30
N SER A 134 -18.31 -8.25 -3.80
CA SER A 134 -17.91 -9.51 -3.16
C SER A 134 -16.39 -9.72 -3.12
N GLN A 135 -15.67 -9.24 -4.16
CA GLN A 135 -14.20 -9.23 -4.12
C GLN A 135 -13.67 -8.25 -3.06
N ALA A 136 -14.25 -7.04 -2.98
CA ALA A 136 -13.87 -6.08 -1.96
C ALA A 136 -14.10 -6.61 -0.55
N GLU A 137 -15.28 -7.17 -0.28
CA GLU A 137 -15.63 -7.82 0.99
C GLU A 137 -14.71 -8.98 1.36
N TYR A 138 -14.22 -9.71 0.36
CA TYR A 138 -13.23 -10.77 0.59
C TYR A 138 -11.95 -10.19 1.20
N PHE A 139 -11.39 -9.11 0.63
CA PHE A 139 -10.20 -8.47 1.15
C PHE A 139 -10.42 -7.81 2.53
N VAL A 140 -11.60 -7.23 2.75
CA VAL A 140 -11.97 -6.68 4.07
C VAL A 140 -11.96 -7.79 5.14
N ARG A 141 -12.48 -8.97 4.83
CA ARG A 141 -12.41 -10.12 5.75
C ARG A 141 -10.98 -10.61 6.03
N LEU A 142 -10.04 -10.32 5.15
CA LEU A 142 -8.61 -10.61 5.36
C LEU A 142 -7.88 -9.50 6.14
N GLY A 143 -8.57 -8.40 6.46
CA GLY A 143 -8.03 -7.30 7.27
C GLY A 143 -7.73 -6.01 6.50
N ALA A 144 -8.24 -5.84 5.27
CA ALA A 144 -8.06 -4.59 4.54
C ALA A 144 -8.95 -3.46 5.09
N ASP A 145 -8.38 -2.25 5.26
CA ASP A 145 -9.09 -1.03 5.65
C ASP A 145 -9.57 -0.24 4.43
N THR A 146 -8.82 -0.30 3.37
CA THR A 146 -9.08 0.45 2.13
C THR A 146 -8.95 -0.47 0.92
N VAL A 147 -9.84 -0.29 -0.07
CA VAL A 147 -9.79 -1.04 -1.33
C VAL A 147 -9.72 -0.07 -2.49
N VAL A 148 -8.68 -0.21 -3.33
CA VAL A 148 -8.58 0.51 -4.59
C VAL A 148 -9.25 -0.33 -5.68
N LEU A 149 -10.33 0.20 -6.24
CA LEU A 149 -11.02 -0.45 -7.37
C LEU A 149 -10.14 -0.39 -8.63
N GLU A 150 -10.18 -1.45 -9.43
CA GLU A 150 -9.55 -1.42 -10.75
C GLU A 150 -10.16 -0.25 -11.55
N GLU A 151 -9.59 0.14 -12.67
CA GLU A 151 -9.96 1.25 -13.58
C GLU A 151 -11.49 1.51 -13.77
N ALA A 152 -12.31 0.91 -12.94
CA ALA A 152 -13.76 1.06 -12.81
C ALA A 152 -14.20 2.39 -12.16
N ASN A 153 -13.33 3.41 -12.16
CA ASN A 153 -13.64 4.77 -11.66
C ASN A 153 -14.87 5.40 -12.33
N ARG A 154 -15.45 4.73 -13.33
CA ARG A 154 -16.68 5.11 -14.02
C ARG A 154 -17.87 4.23 -13.67
N ASP A 155 -17.69 3.17 -12.90
CA ASP A 155 -18.78 2.36 -12.38
C ASP A 155 -19.31 2.96 -11.07
N PHE A 156 -20.15 3.97 -11.21
CA PHE A 156 -20.74 4.67 -10.06
C PHE A 156 -21.61 3.75 -9.20
N ALA A 157 -22.19 2.70 -9.77
CA ALA A 157 -22.99 1.74 -9.01
C ALA A 157 -22.07 0.90 -8.08
N LEU A 158 -20.93 0.46 -8.58
CA LEU A 158 -19.93 -0.23 -7.78
C LEU A 158 -19.38 0.69 -6.68
N ILE A 159 -19.03 1.94 -7.02
CA ILE A 159 -18.52 2.93 -6.06
C ILE A 159 -19.58 3.18 -4.96
N GLN A 160 -20.84 3.39 -5.31
CA GLN A 160 -21.92 3.61 -4.33
C GLN A 160 -22.16 2.39 -3.44
N ALA A 161 -22.19 1.19 -4.02
CA ALA A 161 -22.33 -0.05 -3.24
C ALA A 161 -21.16 -0.24 -2.26
N SER A 162 -19.99 0.27 -2.65
CA SER A 162 -18.76 0.22 -1.89
C SER A 162 -18.67 1.29 -0.79
N SER A 163 -19.40 2.40 -0.91
CA SER A 163 -19.34 3.56 0.01
C SER A 163 -20.59 3.72 0.88
N GLY A 164 -21.56 2.79 0.79
CA GLY A 164 -22.86 2.90 1.47
C GLY A 164 -22.79 2.80 3.00
N PRO A 165 -23.81 3.34 3.73
CA PRO A 165 -23.91 3.19 5.16
C PRO A 165 -24.06 1.71 5.52
N GLY A 166 -23.02 1.11 6.08
CA GLY A 166 -22.90 -0.33 6.35
C GLY A 166 -21.76 -1.00 5.61
N SER A 167 -21.07 -0.33 4.70
CA SER A 167 -19.79 -0.82 4.18
C SER A 167 -18.74 -0.75 5.30
N ALA A 168 -18.11 -1.90 5.58
CA ALA A 168 -17.07 -2.01 6.61
C ALA A 168 -15.72 -1.41 6.17
N TRP A 169 -15.70 -0.65 5.08
CA TRP A 169 -14.47 -0.17 4.47
C TRP A 169 -14.58 1.25 3.91
N ARG A 170 -13.46 1.95 3.87
CA ARG A 170 -13.34 3.31 3.34
C ARG A 170 -12.94 3.27 1.87
N SER A 171 -13.61 4.05 1.04
CA SER A 171 -13.26 4.25 -0.37
C SER A 171 -12.25 5.37 -0.53
#